data_49b03b6b9663656d2ee18b3716de98db
#
_entry.id   49b03b6b9663656d2ee18b3716de98db
#
_cell.length_a   1.000
_cell.length_b   1.000
_cell.length_c   1.000
_cell.angle_alpha   90.00
_cell.angle_beta   90.00
_cell.angle_gamma   90.00
#
_symmetry.space_group_name_H-M   'P 1'
#
loop_
_entity.id
_entity.type
_entity.pdbx_description
1 polymer ?
#
loop_
_entity_poly.entity_id
_entity_poly.type
_entity_poly.pdbx_seq_one_letter_code
_entity_poly.pdbx_strand_id
1 'polypeptide(L)'
;MKPEKDRQQAVKLLLYLAEIAVLTAAVFLVVRFLPGGGRPWNRLPESGTLAETLPELSKPQEESGAADASRPENETESGAEKEENGEADSVPAFSQNGSGQKEGEEPEEPPYEPPYFIIASDLHYQSPLMTDFGEAFQNFVRNDDGKVVEYVDSITDAFLAETAEKQPDALILSGDLTQNGEKVNHEELAKKLRLLESQGVPVVVIPGNHDINHPSAASFEGTEKKKADNINAEEFYSIYREFGYDEAMDRDEKSLSYIYQADERYWLMMLDSCQYDPENKIGGRIRKETLLWMEKWLERAREEQVMVIPVAHHNLLKESTLYPEDCTLENAVQVIDLLEQYGLPVYISGHLHLQRVKKHGNGGPSQAEESYGIYEIVSDSMVIPPCQYGELRWQEDGSVQYETCPVDVAGWAASQGITDENLLNFPQYSGDFLIETVQNQVYGALSAIPDDRKFHMAKLYGQINSAYCAGTAVNRRDVKENQMYFYWNRYLGTSEWYENLQAMIKDTGKDHNSLILQAGEDFPDWYKQEEIETAEKPADHTEKGEELR
;
A
#
# COMPACT_ATOMS: atom_id res chain seq x y z
N MET A 1 45.71 16.09 -16.43
CA MET A 1 44.95 16.11 -15.16
C MET A 1 43.77 15.13 -15.07
N LYS A 2 43.48 14.30 -16.10
CA LYS A 2 42.46 13.23 -16.05
C LYS A 2 42.90 11.91 -15.38
N PRO A 3 44.16 11.47 -15.45
CA PRO A 3 44.50 10.13 -14.91
C PRO A 3 44.65 10.02 -13.39
N GLU A 4 44.66 11.15 -12.67
CA GLU A 4 44.87 11.15 -11.22
C GLU A 4 43.53 11.03 -10.46
N LYS A 5 42.43 11.52 -11.05
CA LYS A 5 41.07 11.35 -10.52
C LYS A 5 40.59 9.90 -10.64
N ASP A 6 40.86 9.29 -11.78
CA ASP A 6 40.48 7.88 -12.03
C ASP A 6 41.27 6.91 -11.14
N ARG A 7 42.50 7.27 -10.78
CA ARG A 7 43.31 6.50 -9.84
C ARG A 7 42.83 6.65 -8.39
N GLN A 8 42.34 7.82 -8.01
CA GLN A 8 41.75 8.06 -6.68
C GLN A 8 40.40 7.38 -6.51
N GLN A 9 39.58 7.34 -7.56
CA GLN A 9 38.30 6.60 -7.55
C GLN A 9 38.54 5.08 -7.50
N ALA A 10 39.50 4.56 -8.25
CA ALA A 10 39.85 3.14 -8.20
C ALA A 10 40.40 2.71 -6.84
N VAL A 11 41.16 3.59 -6.16
CA VAL A 11 41.68 3.32 -4.80
C VAL A 11 40.55 3.36 -3.77
N LYS A 12 39.56 4.27 -3.90
CA LYS A 12 38.39 4.31 -3.02
C LYS A 12 37.50 3.06 -3.19
N LEU A 13 37.28 2.63 -4.44
CA LEU A 13 36.53 1.41 -4.74
C LEU A 13 37.24 0.17 -4.18
N LEU A 14 38.56 0.08 -4.29
CA LEU A 14 39.35 -1.02 -3.72
C LEU A 14 39.32 -1.03 -2.18
N LEU A 15 39.31 0.14 -1.54
CA LEU A 15 39.15 0.24 -0.08
C LEU A 15 37.76 -0.17 0.37
N TYR A 16 36.73 0.24 -0.35
CA TYR A 16 35.34 -0.13 -0.09
C TYR A 16 35.09 -1.64 -0.26
N LEU A 17 35.65 -2.24 -1.31
CA LEU A 17 35.61 -3.70 -1.53
C LEU A 17 36.42 -4.47 -0.48
N ALA A 18 37.50 -3.89 0.05
CA ALA A 18 38.28 -4.48 1.12
C ALA A 18 37.54 -4.40 2.47
N GLU A 19 36.78 -3.35 2.75
CA GLU A 19 35.93 -3.22 3.94
C GLU A 19 34.77 -4.21 3.88
N ILE A 20 34.10 -4.39 2.75
CA ILE A 20 33.07 -5.42 2.55
C ILE A 20 33.66 -6.83 2.73
N ALA A 21 34.85 -7.11 2.22
CA ALA A 21 35.50 -8.40 2.38
C ALA A 21 35.92 -8.67 3.84
N VAL A 22 36.27 -7.64 4.61
CA VAL A 22 36.60 -7.74 6.05
C VAL A 22 35.31 -7.95 6.86
N LEU A 23 34.20 -7.27 6.53
CA LEU A 23 32.90 -7.46 7.16
C LEU A 23 32.33 -8.86 6.89
N THR A 24 32.39 -9.34 5.63
CA THR A 24 31.98 -10.71 5.29
C THR A 24 32.88 -11.76 5.95
N ALA A 25 34.19 -11.53 6.05
CA ALA A 25 35.10 -12.44 6.74
C ALA A 25 34.88 -12.44 8.27
N ALA A 26 34.53 -11.29 8.86
CA ALA A 26 34.19 -11.19 10.29
C ALA A 26 32.88 -11.92 10.61
N VAL A 27 31.87 -11.81 9.77
CA VAL A 27 30.62 -12.58 9.90
C VAL A 27 30.87 -14.08 9.75
N PHE A 28 31.72 -14.52 8.77
CA PHE A 28 32.10 -15.93 8.61
C PHE A 28 32.96 -16.47 9.78
N LEU A 29 33.79 -15.62 10.41
CA LEU A 29 34.61 -16.03 11.57
C LEU A 29 33.78 -16.15 12.84
N VAL A 30 32.80 -15.29 13.06
CA VAL A 30 31.88 -15.38 14.22
C VAL A 30 31.02 -16.65 14.15
N VAL A 31 30.54 -17.02 12.94
CA VAL A 31 29.76 -18.25 12.74
C VAL A 31 30.61 -19.53 12.90
N ARG A 32 31.93 -19.48 12.65
CA ARG A 32 32.79 -20.66 12.64
C ARG A 32 33.49 -20.97 13.97
N PHE A 33 33.47 -20.06 14.94
CA PHE A 33 34.19 -20.21 16.23
C PHE A 33 33.29 -20.16 17.47
N LEU A 34 31.99 -20.45 17.35
CA LEU A 34 31.20 -20.80 18.52
C LEU A 34 31.42 -22.27 18.87
N PRO A 35 32.00 -22.60 20.04
CA PRO A 35 32.20 -24.00 20.43
C PRO A 35 30.87 -24.66 20.76
N GLY A 36 30.61 -25.68 20.03
CA GLY A 36 29.84 -26.88 20.29
C GLY A 36 28.62 -26.88 21.18
N GLY A 37 27.58 -27.47 20.65
CA GLY A 37 26.60 -28.17 21.45
C GLY A 37 25.19 -27.68 21.29
N GLY A 38 24.44 -28.37 20.48
CA GLY A 38 23.00 -28.20 20.32
C GLY A 38 22.27 -28.12 21.67
N ARG A 39 21.55 -27.06 21.86
CA ARG A 39 20.41 -27.00 22.76
C ARG A 39 19.21 -26.50 21.97
N PRO A 40 18.07 -27.20 22.09
CA PRO A 40 16.85 -26.73 21.45
C PRO A 40 16.41 -25.40 22.09
N TRP A 41 16.08 -24.43 21.28
CA TRP A 41 15.54 -23.12 21.63
C TRP A 41 14.06 -23.21 22.04
N ASN A 42 13.76 -24.08 23.00
CA ASN A 42 12.46 -24.16 23.63
C ASN A 42 12.65 -24.12 25.15
N ARG A 43 12.78 -22.88 25.65
CA ARG A 43 12.36 -22.44 27.01
C ARG A 43 12.69 -20.94 27.13
N LEU A 44 11.71 -20.10 26.78
CA LEU A 44 11.60 -18.80 27.43
C LEU A 44 11.36 -19.05 28.91
N PRO A 45 11.97 -18.31 29.85
CA PRO A 45 11.62 -18.40 31.25
C PRO A 45 10.12 -18.10 31.39
N GLU A 46 9.38 -18.98 32.05
CA GLU A 46 7.98 -18.78 32.39
C GLU A 46 7.82 -17.39 33.01
N SER A 47 6.88 -16.63 32.48
CA SER A 47 6.51 -15.29 32.89
C SER A 47 6.11 -15.34 34.38
N GLY A 48 7.03 -14.93 35.24
CA GLY A 48 6.68 -14.48 36.57
C GLY A 48 5.80 -13.26 36.44
N THR A 49 4.58 -13.36 36.90
CA THR A 49 3.60 -12.30 37.03
C THR A 49 4.21 -11.06 37.68
N LEU A 50 4.54 -10.06 36.88
CA LEU A 50 4.66 -8.66 37.26
C LEU A 50 3.76 -7.87 36.33
N ALA A 51 2.45 -7.92 36.67
CA ALA A 51 1.48 -6.95 36.20
C ALA A 51 1.77 -5.61 36.91
N GLU A 52 2.62 -4.79 36.32
CA GLU A 52 2.72 -3.38 36.64
C GLU A 52 2.86 -2.57 35.36
N THR A 53 1.72 -2.09 34.91
CA THR A 53 1.43 -0.78 34.28
C THR A 53 2.52 -0.20 33.37
N LEU A 54 2.49 -0.60 32.11
CA LEU A 54 2.88 0.28 31.03
C LEU A 54 1.59 0.95 30.53
N PRO A 55 1.55 2.26 30.28
CA PRO A 55 0.40 2.86 29.61
C PRO A 55 0.28 2.25 28.22
N GLU A 56 -0.87 1.64 27.94
CA GLU A 56 -1.28 1.28 26.59
C GLU A 56 -1.22 2.54 25.73
N LEU A 57 -0.56 2.46 24.59
CA LEU A 57 -0.66 3.46 23.54
C LEU A 57 -2.12 3.53 23.15
N SER A 58 -2.74 4.68 23.41
CA SER A 58 -4.17 4.94 23.40
C SER A 58 -4.86 4.42 22.14
N LYS A 59 -5.83 3.53 22.34
CA LYS A 59 -6.89 3.24 21.36
C LYS A 59 -7.75 4.49 21.19
N PRO A 60 -8.32 4.74 19.99
CA PRO A 60 -9.31 5.80 19.81
C PRO A 60 -10.48 5.60 20.77
N GLN A 61 -10.91 6.65 21.45
CA GLN A 61 -12.07 6.62 22.32
C GLN A 61 -13.34 6.52 21.48
N GLU A 62 -14.04 5.40 21.59
CA GLU A 62 -15.45 5.33 21.22
C GLU A 62 -16.27 6.14 22.23
N GLU A 63 -16.95 7.18 21.76
CA GLU A 63 -17.98 7.87 22.53
C GLU A 63 -19.22 6.97 22.67
N SER A 64 -19.41 6.43 23.88
CA SER A 64 -20.61 5.68 24.25
C SER A 64 -21.79 6.62 24.53
N GLY A 65 -22.72 6.70 23.59
CA GLY A 65 -24.06 7.19 23.85
C GLY A 65 -24.99 6.07 24.31
N ALA A 66 -25.25 5.99 25.59
CA ALA A 66 -26.25 5.08 26.16
C ALA A 66 -27.66 5.59 25.91
N ALA A 67 -28.54 4.76 25.35
CA ALA A 67 -30.00 4.88 25.56
C ALA A 67 -30.62 3.49 25.65
N ASP A 68 -31.25 3.31 26.77
CA ASP A 68 -31.99 2.23 27.36
C ASP A 68 -33.28 1.86 26.59
N ALA A 69 -33.64 0.58 26.73
CA ALA A 69 -34.97 0.04 26.97
C ALA A 69 -35.52 -1.07 26.04
N SER A 70 -35.62 -2.22 26.69
CA SER A 70 -36.77 -3.13 26.70
C SER A 70 -37.06 -4.05 25.49
N ARG A 71 -36.80 -5.30 25.78
CA ARG A 71 -37.43 -6.52 25.22
C ARG A 71 -38.94 -6.55 25.52
N PRO A 72 -39.81 -7.25 24.76
CA PRO A 72 -40.16 -8.60 25.17
C PRO A 72 -40.18 -9.66 24.03
N GLU A 73 -39.99 -10.88 24.50
CA GLU A 73 -40.16 -12.15 23.86
C GLU A 73 -41.59 -12.38 23.36
N ASN A 74 -41.76 -13.14 22.28
CA ASN A 74 -42.65 -14.31 22.31
C ASN A 74 -42.45 -15.24 21.12
N GLU A 75 -42.50 -16.50 21.47
CA GLU A 75 -42.50 -17.74 20.73
C GLU A 75 -43.68 -17.88 19.75
N THR A 76 -43.63 -18.67 18.72
CA THR A 76 -44.00 -20.06 18.52
C THR A 76 -44.35 -20.36 17.08
N GLU A 77 -43.73 -21.45 16.64
CA GLU A 77 -44.24 -22.64 15.92
C GLU A 77 -44.90 -22.57 14.53
N SER A 78 -44.23 -23.32 13.68
CA SER A 78 -44.67 -24.56 12.96
C SER A 78 -45.51 -24.41 11.70
N GLY A 79 -45.08 -25.20 10.73
CA GLY A 79 -45.99 -25.96 9.85
C GLY A 79 -45.70 -25.86 8.36
N ALA A 80 -44.90 -26.70 7.87
CA ALA A 80 -44.99 -27.79 6.89
C ALA A 80 -45.91 -27.61 5.66
N GLU A 81 -45.30 -27.97 4.54
CA GLU A 81 -45.69 -28.86 3.46
C GLU A 81 -46.60 -28.37 2.29
N LYS A 82 -46.02 -28.55 1.15
CA LYS A 82 -46.39 -29.36 -0.05
C LYS A 82 -47.08 -28.71 -1.25
N GLU A 83 -46.36 -28.94 -2.34
CA GLU A 83 -46.73 -29.53 -3.64
C GLU A 83 -47.73 -28.82 -4.56
N GLU A 84 -47.23 -28.62 -5.70
CA GLU A 84 -47.42 -29.23 -7.04
C GLU A 84 -48.42 -28.54 -8.02
N ASN A 85 -47.86 -28.40 -9.21
CA ASN A 85 -48.48 -28.61 -10.54
C ASN A 85 -49.44 -27.59 -11.19
N GLY A 86 -49.07 -27.24 -12.39
CA GLY A 86 -49.96 -27.43 -13.51
C GLY A 86 -50.15 -26.24 -14.45
N GLU A 87 -49.48 -26.37 -15.56
CA GLU A 87 -49.95 -26.18 -16.97
C GLU A 87 -50.89 -25.02 -17.36
N ALA A 88 -50.37 -24.31 -18.34
CA ALA A 88 -50.93 -24.11 -19.70
C ALA A 88 -51.92 -22.98 -19.99
N ASP A 89 -51.46 -22.25 -21.03
CA ASP A 89 -52.23 -21.65 -22.12
C ASP A 89 -53.40 -20.70 -21.81
N SER A 90 -53.21 -19.47 -22.25
CA SER A 90 -54.05 -18.91 -23.33
C SER A 90 -53.75 -17.45 -23.63
N VAL A 91 -53.44 -17.19 -24.88
CA VAL A 91 -53.44 -15.86 -25.50
C VAL A 91 -54.90 -15.42 -25.72
N PRO A 92 -55.23 -14.19 -25.57
CA PRO A 92 -56.17 -13.56 -26.48
C PRO A 92 -55.67 -12.25 -27.11
N ALA A 93 -56.15 -12.10 -28.26
CA ALA A 93 -55.94 -11.20 -29.34
C ALA A 93 -56.09 -9.69 -29.06
N PHE A 94 -55.38 -8.97 -29.92
CA PHE A 94 -55.53 -7.59 -30.38
C PHE A 94 -56.87 -6.89 -30.10
N SER A 95 -56.75 -5.67 -29.55
CA SER A 95 -57.66 -4.57 -29.89
C SER A 95 -56.84 -3.30 -30.10
N GLN A 96 -56.85 -2.80 -31.32
CA GLN A 96 -56.37 -1.44 -31.67
C GLN A 96 -57.35 -0.43 -31.13
N ASN A 97 -56.84 0.61 -30.46
CA ASN A 97 -57.26 2.01 -30.74
C ASN A 97 -56.51 3.00 -29.84
N GLY A 98 -56.07 4.09 -30.45
CA GLY A 98 -55.80 5.32 -29.73
C GLY A 98 -54.37 5.86 -29.88
N SER A 99 -54.13 6.55 -30.95
CA SER A 99 -53.01 7.45 -31.16
C SER A 99 -52.91 8.50 -30.05
N GLY A 100 -51.83 8.43 -29.27
CA GLY A 100 -51.33 9.47 -28.42
C GLY A 100 -49.83 9.27 -28.38
N GLN A 101 -49.10 9.96 -29.24
CA GLN A 101 -47.66 10.11 -29.11
C GLN A 101 -47.41 10.85 -27.79
N LYS A 102 -47.03 10.12 -26.74
CA LYS A 102 -46.19 10.69 -25.68
C LYS A 102 -44.79 10.72 -26.29
N GLU A 103 -44.25 11.91 -26.42
CA GLU A 103 -42.81 12.14 -26.55
C GLU A 103 -42.15 11.28 -25.48
N GLY A 104 -41.25 10.39 -25.90
CA GLY A 104 -40.48 9.58 -24.97
C GLY A 104 -39.63 10.53 -24.15
N GLU A 105 -39.84 10.56 -22.86
CA GLU A 105 -38.83 10.99 -21.91
C GLU A 105 -37.64 10.07 -22.16
N GLU A 106 -36.55 10.61 -22.68
CA GLU A 106 -35.25 9.94 -22.65
C GLU A 106 -35.01 9.55 -21.19
N PRO A 107 -34.57 8.31 -20.91
CA PRO A 107 -34.23 7.96 -19.54
C PRO A 107 -33.19 8.98 -19.05
N GLU A 108 -33.49 9.65 -17.94
CA GLU A 108 -32.52 10.51 -17.27
C GLU A 108 -31.27 9.69 -17.03
N GLU A 109 -30.12 10.14 -17.52
CA GLU A 109 -28.84 9.52 -17.23
C GLU A 109 -28.67 9.47 -15.71
N PRO A 110 -28.18 8.35 -15.17
CA PRO A 110 -27.92 8.29 -13.72
C PRO A 110 -26.95 9.42 -13.34
N PRO A 111 -27.10 10.01 -12.15
CA PRO A 111 -26.18 11.04 -11.71
C PRO A 111 -24.75 10.49 -11.72
N TYR A 112 -23.81 11.32 -12.16
CA TYR A 112 -22.38 10.98 -12.17
C TYR A 112 -21.92 10.63 -10.75
N GLU A 113 -21.31 9.47 -10.57
CA GLU A 113 -20.68 9.05 -9.32
C GLU A 113 -19.17 9.29 -9.44
N PRO A 114 -18.57 10.07 -8.51
CA PRO A 114 -17.12 10.29 -8.52
C PRO A 114 -16.33 9.00 -8.30
N PRO A 115 -15.11 8.88 -8.86
CA PRO A 115 -14.36 7.63 -8.81
C PRO A 115 -13.88 7.25 -7.41
N TYR A 116 -13.81 5.95 -7.20
CA TYR A 116 -13.30 5.28 -6.02
C TYR A 116 -12.20 4.28 -6.38
N PHE A 117 -11.00 4.46 -5.82
CA PHE A 117 -9.87 3.57 -6.05
C PHE A 117 -9.42 2.89 -4.76
N ILE A 118 -9.06 1.61 -4.87
CA ILE A 118 -8.27 0.91 -3.86
C ILE A 118 -6.81 0.88 -4.33
N ILE A 119 -5.88 1.19 -3.44
CA ILE A 119 -4.44 1.29 -3.70
C ILE A 119 -3.72 0.33 -2.79
N ALA A 120 -2.95 -0.59 -3.36
CA ALA A 120 -2.04 -1.45 -2.61
C ALA A 120 -0.66 -1.49 -3.27
N SER A 121 0.36 -1.73 -2.47
CA SER A 121 1.75 -1.81 -2.91
C SER A 121 2.48 -2.91 -2.18
N ASP A 122 3.61 -3.31 -2.75
CA ASP A 122 4.56 -4.18 -2.05
C ASP A 122 3.89 -5.44 -1.48
N LEU A 123 3.14 -6.14 -2.34
CA LEU A 123 2.46 -7.38 -1.99
C LEU A 123 3.46 -8.47 -1.63
N HIS A 124 4.65 -8.44 -2.25
CA HIS A 124 5.68 -9.45 -2.09
C HIS A 124 5.12 -10.88 -2.07
N TYR A 125 4.20 -11.14 -3.01
CA TYR A 125 3.49 -12.41 -3.07
C TYR A 125 4.45 -13.58 -3.19
N GLN A 126 4.31 -14.54 -2.30
CA GLN A 126 5.03 -15.81 -2.27
C GLN A 126 4.05 -16.96 -2.37
N SER A 127 4.05 -17.64 -3.50
CA SER A 127 3.16 -18.78 -3.72
C SER A 127 3.51 -19.94 -2.80
N PRO A 128 2.52 -20.62 -2.20
CA PRO A 128 2.72 -21.87 -1.47
C PRO A 128 3.40 -22.97 -2.31
N LEU A 129 3.37 -22.86 -3.66
CA LEU A 129 4.06 -23.80 -4.55
C LEU A 129 5.59 -23.64 -4.53
N MET A 130 6.09 -22.55 -3.97
CA MET A 130 7.52 -22.22 -3.92
C MET A 130 8.17 -22.61 -2.59
N THR A 131 7.43 -23.22 -1.68
CA THR A 131 7.92 -23.58 -0.34
C THR A 131 7.23 -24.85 0.17
N ASP A 132 7.96 -25.62 0.95
CA ASP A 132 7.41 -26.70 1.77
C ASP A 132 7.23 -26.29 3.24
N PHE A 133 7.37 -24.98 3.54
CA PHE A 133 7.36 -24.41 4.88
C PHE A 133 8.44 -24.99 5.82
N GLY A 134 9.46 -25.62 5.24
CA GLY A 134 10.57 -26.24 5.96
C GLY A 134 11.56 -25.26 6.58
N GLU A 135 12.68 -25.79 7.09
CA GLU A 135 13.68 -25.00 7.83
C GLU A 135 14.27 -23.84 7.01
N ALA A 136 14.49 -24.05 5.70
CA ALA A 136 15.03 -23.00 4.84
C ALA A 136 14.06 -21.82 4.72
N PHE A 137 12.77 -22.08 4.56
CA PHE A 137 11.74 -21.06 4.52
C PHE A 137 11.58 -20.35 5.87
N GLN A 138 11.52 -21.11 6.95
CA GLN A 138 11.44 -20.54 8.30
C GLN A 138 12.65 -19.66 8.64
N ASN A 139 13.85 -20.02 8.14
CA ASN A 139 15.04 -19.19 8.27
C ASN A 139 14.94 -17.91 7.42
N PHE A 140 14.35 -17.99 6.23
CA PHE A 140 14.09 -16.84 5.38
C PHE A 140 13.14 -15.85 6.09
N VAL A 141 11.97 -16.32 6.54
CA VAL A 141 10.98 -15.49 7.27
C VAL A 141 11.59 -14.81 8.51
N ARG A 142 12.39 -15.52 9.30
CA ARG A 142 13.00 -14.97 10.53
C ARG A 142 14.07 -13.90 10.26
N ASN A 143 14.67 -13.90 9.10
CA ASN A 143 15.75 -12.96 8.74
C ASN A 143 15.28 -11.85 7.78
N ASP A 144 14.00 -11.83 7.47
CA ASP A 144 13.39 -10.78 6.66
C ASP A 144 13.11 -9.52 7.52
N ASP A 145 12.66 -8.44 6.89
CA ASP A 145 12.42 -7.12 7.49
C ASP A 145 11.11 -7.00 8.29
N GLY A 146 10.46 -8.13 8.57
CA GLY A 146 9.21 -8.19 9.35
C GLY A 146 7.97 -8.46 8.50
N LYS A 147 8.15 -8.79 7.22
CA LYS A 147 7.07 -9.27 6.35
C LYS A 147 6.47 -10.57 6.86
N VAL A 148 5.16 -10.67 6.91
CA VAL A 148 4.43 -11.87 7.32
C VAL A 148 4.32 -12.84 6.13
N VAL A 149 5.46 -13.22 5.54
CA VAL A 149 5.55 -14.00 4.29
C VAL A 149 4.87 -15.36 4.40
N GLU A 150 4.85 -15.95 5.59
CA GLU A 150 4.21 -17.24 5.83
C GLU A 150 2.70 -17.23 5.52
N TYR A 151 2.05 -16.07 5.67
CA TYR A 151 0.62 -15.89 5.45
C TYR A 151 0.28 -15.00 4.27
N VAL A 152 1.25 -14.63 3.42
CA VAL A 152 1.03 -13.70 2.30
C VAL A 152 -0.06 -14.18 1.33
N ASP A 153 -0.16 -15.49 1.10
CA ASP A 153 -1.21 -16.05 0.25
C ASP A 153 -2.61 -15.81 0.84
N SER A 154 -2.77 -16.03 2.15
CA SER A 154 -4.03 -15.78 2.88
C SER A 154 -4.35 -14.29 3.00
N ILE A 155 -3.33 -13.43 3.22
CA ILE A 155 -3.49 -11.96 3.24
C ILE A 155 -4.00 -11.50 1.87
N THR A 156 -3.39 -11.99 0.79
CA THR A 156 -3.77 -11.66 -0.58
C THR A 156 -5.20 -12.10 -0.88
N ASP A 157 -5.59 -13.32 -0.49
CA ASP A 157 -6.95 -13.82 -0.70
C ASP A 157 -7.99 -13.01 0.09
N ALA A 158 -7.69 -12.66 1.34
CA ALA A 158 -8.56 -11.82 2.15
C ALA A 158 -8.72 -10.42 1.55
N PHE A 159 -7.62 -9.80 1.13
CA PHE A 159 -7.62 -8.50 0.48
C PHE A 159 -8.44 -8.47 -0.82
N LEU A 160 -8.24 -9.45 -1.69
CA LEU A 160 -8.98 -9.53 -2.96
C LEU A 160 -10.47 -9.80 -2.73
N ALA A 161 -10.82 -10.61 -1.72
CA ALA A 161 -12.22 -10.83 -1.34
C ALA A 161 -12.88 -9.54 -0.83
N GLU A 162 -12.20 -8.78 0.02
CA GLU A 162 -12.67 -7.48 0.51
C GLU A 162 -12.78 -6.45 -0.62
N THR A 163 -11.81 -6.41 -1.53
CA THR A 163 -11.84 -5.55 -2.72
C THR A 163 -13.03 -5.88 -3.63
N ALA A 164 -13.32 -7.18 -3.81
CA ALA A 164 -14.50 -7.62 -4.58
C ALA A 164 -15.81 -7.18 -3.93
N GLU A 165 -15.91 -7.16 -2.60
CA GLU A 165 -17.10 -6.67 -1.89
C GLU A 165 -17.28 -5.16 -2.00
N LYS A 166 -16.18 -4.40 -2.03
CA LYS A 166 -16.17 -2.93 -2.08
C LYS A 166 -16.42 -2.37 -3.48
N GLN A 167 -16.20 -3.16 -4.55
CA GLN A 167 -16.43 -2.77 -5.95
C GLN A 167 -15.82 -1.40 -6.31
N PRO A 168 -14.50 -1.18 -6.15
CA PRO A 168 -13.87 0.07 -6.61
C PRO A 168 -13.90 0.16 -8.13
N ASP A 169 -13.78 1.40 -8.66
CA ASP A 169 -13.64 1.64 -10.11
C ASP A 169 -12.30 1.12 -10.66
N ALA A 170 -11.27 1.01 -9.81
CA ALA A 170 -10.08 0.22 -10.08
C ALA A 170 -9.32 -0.15 -8.79
N LEU A 171 -8.69 -1.34 -8.82
CA LEU A 171 -7.61 -1.73 -7.91
C LEU A 171 -6.27 -1.33 -8.54
N ILE A 172 -5.53 -0.44 -7.87
CA ILE A 172 -4.21 0.03 -8.28
C ILE A 172 -3.13 -0.73 -7.50
N LEU A 173 -2.26 -1.48 -8.21
CA LEU A 173 -1.12 -2.17 -7.62
C LEU A 173 0.18 -1.48 -8.05
N SER A 174 0.84 -0.79 -7.12
CA SER A 174 1.96 0.11 -7.42
C SER A 174 3.35 -0.54 -7.32
N GLY A 175 3.46 -1.82 -7.68
CA GLY A 175 4.74 -2.53 -7.80
C GLY A 175 5.10 -3.43 -6.63
N ASP A 176 6.24 -4.12 -6.75
CA ASP A 176 6.69 -5.20 -5.87
C ASP A 176 5.58 -6.23 -5.61
N LEU A 177 5.03 -6.70 -6.75
CA LEU A 177 3.92 -7.65 -6.77
C LEU A 177 4.32 -9.00 -6.19
N THR A 178 5.59 -9.40 -6.40
CA THR A 178 6.14 -10.70 -6.02
C THR A 178 7.35 -10.57 -5.11
N GLN A 179 7.71 -11.64 -4.41
CA GLN A 179 8.79 -11.63 -3.42
C GLN A 179 10.14 -11.27 -4.04
N ASN A 180 10.54 -11.89 -5.15
CA ASN A 180 11.76 -11.59 -5.88
C ASN A 180 11.65 -11.93 -7.37
N GLY A 181 10.51 -11.69 -8.00
CA GLY A 181 10.32 -11.88 -9.43
C GLY A 181 10.23 -13.34 -9.86
N GLU A 182 9.93 -14.26 -8.95
CA GLU A 182 9.77 -15.67 -9.27
C GLU A 182 8.61 -15.88 -10.24
N LYS A 183 8.88 -16.53 -11.35
CA LYS A 183 7.89 -16.74 -12.41
C LYS A 183 6.60 -17.39 -11.89
N VAL A 184 6.72 -18.38 -11.01
CA VAL A 184 5.57 -19.06 -10.39
C VAL A 184 4.76 -18.09 -9.54
N ASN A 185 5.41 -17.20 -8.78
CA ASN A 185 4.73 -16.20 -7.97
C ASN A 185 3.89 -15.25 -8.86
N HIS A 186 4.46 -14.77 -9.96
CA HIS A 186 3.73 -13.95 -10.94
C HIS A 186 2.53 -14.67 -11.55
N GLU A 187 2.73 -15.93 -11.97
CA GLU A 187 1.67 -16.71 -12.61
C GLU A 187 0.50 -17.02 -11.64
N GLU A 188 0.81 -17.32 -10.37
CA GLU A 188 -0.21 -17.58 -9.35
C GLU A 188 -0.95 -16.29 -8.94
N LEU A 189 -0.22 -15.18 -8.73
CA LEU A 189 -0.85 -13.89 -8.44
C LEU A 189 -1.76 -13.44 -9.59
N ALA A 190 -1.30 -13.54 -10.84
CA ALA A 190 -2.11 -13.18 -12.01
C ALA A 190 -3.42 -14.01 -12.09
N LYS A 191 -3.42 -15.28 -11.65
CA LYS A 191 -4.66 -16.07 -11.57
C LYS A 191 -5.63 -15.51 -10.54
N LYS A 192 -5.13 -15.07 -9.38
CA LYS A 192 -5.97 -14.44 -8.34
C LYS A 192 -6.56 -13.12 -8.83
N LEU A 193 -5.77 -12.29 -9.52
CA LEU A 193 -6.22 -11.02 -10.10
C LEU A 193 -7.29 -11.22 -11.19
N ARG A 194 -7.13 -12.22 -12.08
CA ARG A 194 -8.18 -12.58 -13.06
C ARG A 194 -9.49 -12.96 -12.41
N LEU A 195 -9.43 -13.64 -11.27
CA LEU A 195 -10.64 -13.99 -10.53
C LEU A 195 -11.34 -12.73 -10.02
N LEU A 196 -10.59 -11.74 -9.52
CA LEU A 196 -11.14 -10.46 -9.11
C LEU A 196 -11.77 -9.69 -10.29
N GLU A 197 -11.07 -9.59 -11.43
CA GLU A 197 -11.65 -8.96 -12.64
C GLU A 197 -12.92 -9.64 -13.13
N SER A 198 -12.97 -10.97 -13.03
CA SER A 198 -14.21 -11.72 -13.36
C SER A 198 -15.40 -11.37 -12.46
N GLN A 199 -15.16 -10.73 -11.33
CA GLN A 199 -16.16 -10.21 -10.39
C GLN A 199 -16.51 -8.73 -10.64
N GLY A 200 -15.93 -8.13 -11.69
CA GLY A 200 -16.26 -6.78 -12.15
C GLY A 200 -15.36 -5.67 -11.62
N VAL A 201 -14.26 -5.99 -10.94
CA VAL A 201 -13.29 -5.00 -10.44
C VAL A 201 -12.10 -4.91 -11.40
N PRO A 202 -11.91 -3.78 -12.12
CA PRO A 202 -10.72 -3.57 -12.94
C PRO A 202 -9.45 -3.55 -12.09
N VAL A 203 -8.36 -4.14 -12.62
CA VAL A 203 -7.06 -4.12 -11.98
C VAL A 203 -6.04 -3.43 -12.86
N VAL A 204 -5.22 -2.54 -12.31
CA VAL A 204 -4.12 -1.88 -13.01
C VAL A 204 -2.81 -2.07 -12.25
N VAL A 205 -1.76 -2.50 -12.95
CA VAL A 205 -0.48 -2.85 -12.33
C VAL A 205 0.71 -2.17 -12.99
N ILE A 206 1.76 -1.91 -12.21
CA ILE A 206 3.11 -1.58 -12.68
C ILE A 206 4.12 -2.47 -11.98
N PRO A 207 5.33 -2.66 -12.54
CA PRO A 207 6.38 -3.38 -11.84
C PRO A 207 7.01 -2.57 -10.70
N GLY A 208 7.47 -3.27 -9.66
CA GLY A 208 8.44 -2.79 -8.69
C GLY A 208 9.84 -3.36 -8.94
N ASN A 209 10.82 -2.96 -8.12
CA ASN A 209 12.21 -3.41 -8.31
C ASN A 209 12.40 -4.91 -7.99
N HIS A 210 11.49 -5.53 -7.26
CA HIS A 210 11.52 -6.97 -7.01
C HIS A 210 10.97 -7.81 -8.16
N ASP A 211 10.23 -7.25 -9.12
CA ASP A 211 9.43 -8.03 -10.06
C ASP A 211 10.18 -8.54 -11.30
N ILE A 212 11.19 -7.79 -11.79
CA ILE A 212 11.82 -8.08 -13.09
C ILE A 212 13.32 -8.29 -12.93
N ASN A 213 13.84 -9.41 -13.49
CA ASN A 213 15.26 -9.75 -13.49
C ASN A 213 15.91 -9.76 -12.10
N HIS A 214 15.16 -10.01 -11.04
CA HIS A 214 15.67 -9.94 -9.68
C HIS A 214 16.62 -11.13 -9.39
N PRO A 215 17.85 -10.88 -8.89
CA PRO A 215 18.87 -11.94 -8.78
C PRO A 215 18.60 -12.94 -7.64
N SER A 216 17.72 -12.60 -6.69
CA SER A 216 17.43 -13.38 -5.48
C SER A 216 16.25 -14.33 -5.60
N ALA A 217 15.65 -14.46 -6.80
CA ALA A 217 14.52 -15.37 -7.04
C ALA A 217 14.81 -16.78 -6.52
N ALA A 218 13.93 -17.31 -5.66
CA ALA A 218 14.20 -18.55 -4.94
C ALA A 218 12.95 -19.37 -4.62
N SER A 219 13.16 -20.67 -4.44
CA SER A 219 12.22 -21.61 -3.82
C SER A 219 12.87 -22.28 -2.62
N PHE A 220 12.04 -22.87 -1.76
CA PHE A 220 12.50 -23.43 -0.49
C PHE A 220 12.04 -24.89 -0.35
N GLU A 221 12.97 -25.79 -0.04
CA GLU A 221 12.68 -27.21 0.16
C GLU A 221 13.54 -27.78 1.30
N GLY A 222 12.91 -28.20 2.38
CA GLY A 222 13.59 -28.71 3.57
C GLY A 222 14.54 -27.68 4.17
N THR A 223 15.84 -27.96 4.07
CA THR A 223 16.93 -27.07 4.55
C THR A 223 17.57 -26.24 3.43
N GLU A 224 17.09 -26.36 2.20
CA GLU A 224 17.73 -25.76 1.03
C GLU A 224 16.92 -24.58 0.45
N LYS A 225 17.59 -23.43 0.25
CA LYS A 225 17.13 -22.34 -0.59
C LYS A 225 17.66 -22.59 -2.01
N LYS A 226 16.78 -22.80 -2.98
CA LYS A 226 17.12 -23.09 -4.38
C LYS A 226 16.87 -21.87 -5.26
N LYS A 227 17.71 -21.63 -6.25
CA LYS A 227 17.45 -20.60 -7.24
C LYS A 227 16.20 -20.96 -8.05
N ALA A 228 15.29 -20.01 -8.20
CA ALA A 228 14.11 -20.13 -9.04
C ALA A 228 14.27 -19.35 -10.35
N ASP A 229 13.43 -19.66 -11.34
CA ASP A 229 13.30 -18.87 -12.55
C ASP A 229 12.61 -17.54 -12.21
N ASN A 230 13.19 -16.45 -12.72
CA ASN A 230 12.59 -15.12 -12.69
C ASN A 230 12.11 -14.72 -14.09
N ILE A 231 11.45 -13.59 -14.19
CA ILE A 231 10.91 -13.07 -15.45
C ILE A 231 11.64 -11.80 -15.89
N ASN A 232 11.64 -11.55 -17.21
CA ASN A 232 12.06 -10.29 -17.81
C ASN A 232 10.86 -9.36 -18.09
N ALA A 233 11.12 -8.16 -18.61
CA ALA A 233 10.08 -7.15 -18.88
C ALA A 233 9.04 -7.60 -19.93
N GLU A 234 9.45 -8.39 -20.93
CA GLU A 234 8.53 -8.93 -21.95
C GLU A 234 7.61 -9.99 -21.34
N GLU A 235 8.15 -10.84 -20.46
CA GLU A 235 7.36 -11.83 -19.72
C GLU A 235 6.43 -11.15 -18.72
N PHE A 236 6.86 -10.08 -18.03
CA PHE A 236 6.00 -9.27 -17.17
C PHE A 236 4.80 -8.75 -17.95
N TYR A 237 5.04 -8.06 -19.08
CA TYR A 237 3.97 -7.60 -19.94
C TYR A 237 3.05 -8.74 -20.38
N SER A 238 3.60 -9.89 -20.78
CA SER A 238 2.82 -11.04 -21.24
C SER A 238 1.90 -11.61 -20.16
N ILE A 239 2.35 -11.63 -18.88
CA ILE A 239 1.59 -12.17 -17.75
C ILE A 239 0.48 -11.18 -17.31
N TYR A 240 0.82 -9.87 -17.29
CA TYR A 240 -0.05 -8.83 -16.73
C TYR A 240 -0.77 -7.96 -17.77
N ARG A 241 -0.70 -8.30 -19.07
CA ARG A 241 -1.26 -7.45 -20.14
C ARG A 241 -2.75 -7.13 -19.97
N GLU A 242 -3.53 -8.04 -19.45
CA GLU A 242 -4.97 -7.87 -19.20
C GLU A 242 -5.26 -6.92 -18.03
N PHE A 243 -4.29 -6.64 -17.16
CA PHE A 243 -4.44 -5.75 -15.99
C PHE A 243 -4.00 -4.32 -16.33
N GLY A 244 -4.80 -3.65 -17.16
CA GLY A 244 -4.66 -2.27 -17.58
C GLY A 244 -3.89 -2.03 -18.87
N TYR A 245 -2.94 -2.89 -19.28
CA TYR A 245 -2.12 -2.65 -20.48
C TYR A 245 -2.89 -2.81 -21.80
N ASP A 246 -3.78 -3.81 -21.90
CA ASP A 246 -4.56 -4.05 -23.12
C ASP A 246 -5.70 -3.01 -23.29
N GLU A 247 -6.11 -2.37 -22.19
CA GLU A 247 -7.15 -1.34 -22.14
C GLU A 247 -6.56 0.08 -22.14
N ALA A 248 -5.22 0.19 -22.14
CA ALA A 248 -4.54 1.47 -22.10
C ALA A 248 -4.87 2.35 -23.32
N MET A 249 -5.12 3.64 -23.07
CA MET A 249 -5.28 4.65 -24.13
C MET A 249 -4.00 4.79 -24.97
N ASP A 250 -2.84 4.66 -24.33
CA ASP A 250 -1.52 4.67 -24.94
C ASP A 250 -0.50 4.01 -24.02
N ARG A 251 0.61 3.56 -24.60
CA ARG A 251 1.72 2.93 -23.88
C ARG A 251 3.03 3.58 -24.31
N ASP A 252 3.93 3.79 -23.35
CA ASP A 252 5.29 4.22 -23.66
C ASP A 252 6.08 3.09 -24.35
N GLU A 253 6.62 3.35 -25.54
CA GLU A 253 7.42 2.38 -26.29
C GLU A 253 8.74 2.01 -25.59
N LYS A 254 9.18 2.79 -24.61
CA LYS A 254 10.50 2.67 -23.97
C LYS A 254 10.46 2.11 -22.55
N SER A 255 9.26 1.94 -21.99
CA SER A 255 9.06 1.41 -20.65
C SER A 255 7.75 0.61 -20.58
N LEU A 256 7.42 0.10 -19.41
CA LEU A 256 6.13 -0.50 -19.13
C LEU A 256 5.10 0.53 -18.63
N SER A 257 5.31 1.84 -18.92
CA SER A 257 4.37 2.90 -18.57
C SER A 257 3.19 2.94 -19.55
N TYR A 258 2.01 3.34 -19.03
CA TYR A 258 0.80 3.48 -19.84
C TYR A 258 -0.18 4.48 -19.21
N ILE A 259 -1.18 4.92 -20.00
CA ILE A 259 -2.32 5.71 -19.55
C ILE A 259 -3.56 4.81 -19.53
N TYR A 260 -4.17 4.70 -18.37
CA TYR A 260 -5.45 4.02 -18.18
C TYR A 260 -6.54 5.07 -17.97
N GLN A 261 -7.64 4.96 -18.72
CA GLN A 261 -8.81 5.81 -18.55
C GLN A 261 -9.74 5.15 -17.52
N ALA A 262 -9.76 5.68 -16.31
CA ALA A 262 -10.65 5.17 -15.27
C ALA A 262 -12.11 5.60 -15.55
N ASP A 263 -12.29 6.87 -15.98
CA ASP A 263 -13.55 7.38 -16.50
C ASP A 263 -13.30 8.58 -17.44
N GLU A 264 -14.34 9.33 -17.79
CA GLU A 264 -14.25 10.49 -18.70
C GLU A 264 -13.47 11.66 -18.10
N ARG A 265 -13.32 11.72 -16.76
CA ARG A 265 -12.71 12.85 -16.02
C ARG A 265 -11.39 12.49 -15.36
N TYR A 266 -11.04 11.21 -15.27
CA TYR A 266 -9.88 10.72 -14.51
C TYR A 266 -9.07 9.69 -15.29
N TRP A 267 -7.76 10.00 -15.43
CA TRP A 267 -6.80 9.07 -16.01
C TRP A 267 -5.74 8.67 -14.99
N LEU A 268 -5.40 7.41 -14.95
CA LEU A 268 -4.25 6.91 -14.20
C LEU A 268 -3.03 6.89 -15.12
N MET A 269 -1.98 7.61 -14.75
CA MET A 269 -0.69 7.59 -15.44
C MET A 269 0.21 6.59 -14.72
N MET A 270 0.21 5.36 -15.21
CA MET A 270 0.92 4.22 -14.64
C MET A 270 2.37 4.23 -15.13
N LEU A 271 3.34 4.50 -14.23
CA LEU A 271 4.73 4.80 -14.56
C LEU A 271 5.67 3.68 -14.13
N ASP A 272 6.34 3.05 -15.08
CA ASP A 272 7.47 2.15 -14.82
C ASP A 272 8.71 2.96 -14.44
N SER A 273 9.00 2.98 -13.17
CA SER A 273 10.17 3.65 -12.58
C SER A 273 11.36 2.71 -12.36
N CYS A 274 11.24 1.43 -12.71
CA CYS A 274 12.23 0.42 -12.38
C CYS A 274 13.43 0.41 -13.33
N GLN A 275 14.58 0.02 -12.79
CA GLN A 275 15.83 -0.14 -13.52
C GLN A 275 16.24 -1.63 -13.52
N TYR A 276 15.80 -2.39 -14.51
CA TYR A 276 16.00 -3.83 -14.60
C TYR A 276 16.90 -4.28 -15.77
N ASP A 277 17.38 -3.33 -16.60
CA ASP A 277 18.26 -3.59 -17.74
C ASP A 277 19.44 -2.59 -17.76
N PRO A 278 20.71 -3.03 -17.91
CA PRO A 278 21.17 -4.42 -18.06
C PRO A 278 21.22 -5.24 -16.76
N GLU A 279 21.03 -4.61 -15.61
CA GLU A 279 21.04 -5.22 -14.27
C GLU A 279 19.88 -4.65 -13.45
N ASN A 280 19.27 -5.49 -12.64
CA ASN A 280 18.25 -5.05 -11.69
C ASN A 280 18.91 -4.18 -10.61
N LYS A 281 18.26 -3.03 -10.29
CA LYS A 281 18.66 -2.09 -9.24
C LYS A 281 17.50 -1.83 -8.29
N ILE A 282 17.84 -1.53 -7.05
CA ILE A 282 16.86 -1.13 -6.02
C ILE A 282 16.26 0.24 -6.35
N GLY A 283 17.10 1.22 -6.73
CA GLY A 283 16.66 2.60 -6.98
C GLY A 283 15.97 2.79 -8.31
N GLY A 284 15.03 3.72 -8.35
CA GLY A 284 14.17 4.02 -9.48
C GLY A 284 14.59 5.24 -10.31
N ARG A 285 14.11 5.29 -11.55
CA ARG A 285 14.30 6.43 -12.45
C ARG A 285 13.24 6.43 -13.54
N ILE A 286 12.64 7.58 -13.82
CA ILE A 286 11.83 7.78 -15.03
C ILE A 286 12.77 8.07 -16.21
N ARG A 287 12.65 7.29 -17.30
CA ARG A 287 13.49 7.46 -18.49
C ARG A 287 13.22 8.81 -19.15
N LYS A 288 14.22 9.36 -19.85
CA LYS A 288 14.07 10.63 -20.51
C LYS A 288 12.96 10.61 -21.56
N GLU A 289 12.87 9.53 -22.29
CA GLU A 289 11.84 9.32 -23.31
C GLU A 289 10.45 9.25 -22.70
N THR A 290 10.34 8.60 -21.55
CA THR A 290 9.11 8.52 -20.75
C THR A 290 8.69 9.90 -20.24
N LEU A 291 9.62 10.77 -19.79
CA LEU A 291 9.30 12.16 -19.40
C LEU A 291 8.66 12.96 -20.55
N LEU A 292 9.17 12.80 -21.79
CA LEU A 292 8.58 13.44 -22.97
C LEU A 292 7.20 12.88 -23.31
N TRP A 293 7.00 11.60 -23.10
CA TRP A 293 5.71 10.94 -23.26
C TRP A 293 4.71 11.40 -22.17
N MET A 294 5.16 11.53 -20.91
CA MET A 294 4.34 12.11 -19.83
C MET A 294 3.90 13.53 -20.16
N GLU A 295 4.83 14.41 -20.59
CA GLU A 295 4.53 15.81 -20.95
C GLU A 295 3.44 15.89 -22.03
N LYS A 296 3.53 15.06 -23.08
CA LYS A 296 2.51 14.99 -24.14
C LYS A 296 1.13 14.64 -23.58
N TRP A 297 1.05 13.67 -22.66
CA TRP A 297 -0.21 13.21 -22.09
C TRP A 297 -0.78 14.19 -21.06
N LEU A 298 0.08 14.86 -20.30
CA LEU A 298 -0.33 15.93 -19.38
C LEU A 298 -0.86 17.15 -20.13
N GLU A 299 -0.25 17.52 -21.26
CA GLU A 299 -0.77 18.59 -22.12
C GLU A 299 -2.16 18.25 -22.66
N ARG A 300 -2.35 17.02 -23.14
CA ARG A 300 -3.64 16.53 -23.61
C ARG A 300 -4.69 16.52 -22.49
N ALA A 301 -4.35 16.04 -21.31
CA ALA A 301 -5.24 16.02 -20.17
C ALA A 301 -5.69 17.43 -19.77
N ARG A 302 -4.77 18.40 -19.80
CA ARG A 302 -5.09 19.82 -19.57
C ARG A 302 -6.04 20.37 -20.63
N GLU A 303 -5.84 20.06 -21.91
CA GLU A 303 -6.73 20.47 -23.01
C GLU A 303 -8.14 19.86 -22.86
N GLU A 304 -8.22 18.60 -22.44
CA GLU A 304 -9.48 17.87 -22.23
C GLU A 304 -10.09 18.09 -20.83
N GLN A 305 -9.40 18.84 -19.94
CA GLN A 305 -9.78 19.10 -18.55
C GLN A 305 -9.94 17.82 -17.70
N VAL A 306 -9.10 16.83 -17.94
CA VAL A 306 -9.09 15.55 -17.24
C VAL A 306 -8.05 15.56 -16.14
N MET A 307 -8.42 15.10 -14.94
CA MET A 307 -7.48 14.91 -13.84
C MET A 307 -6.60 13.68 -14.08
N VAL A 308 -5.29 13.86 -13.96
CA VAL A 308 -4.33 12.76 -14.05
C VAL A 308 -3.80 12.42 -12.66
N ILE A 309 -3.77 11.13 -12.35
CA ILE A 309 -3.20 10.59 -11.12
C ILE A 309 -1.97 9.77 -11.49
N PRO A 310 -0.75 10.30 -11.28
CA PRO A 310 0.48 9.55 -11.50
C PRO A 310 0.68 8.48 -10.42
N VAL A 311 1.01 7.28 -10.86
CA VAL A 311 1.32 6.12 -10.02
C VAL A 311 2.68 5.56 -10.44
N ALA A 312 3.61 5.43 -9.51
CA ALA A 312 4.88 4.76 -9.74
C ALA A 312 5.26 3.92 -8.51
N HIS A 313 6.23 3.03 -8.64
CA HIS A 313 6.69 2.27 -7.48
C HIS A 313 7.58 3.11 -6.57
N HIS A 314 8.59 3.79 -7.12
CA HIS A 314 9.57 4.56 -6.34
C HIS A 314 9.05 5.94 -5.94
N ASN A 315 9.51 6.41 -4.78
CA ASN A 315 9.05 7.66 -4.20
C ASN A 315 9.54 8.89 -4.98
N LEU A 316 8.73 9.93 -4.92
CA LEU A 316 9.01 11.25 -5.46
C LEU A 316 9.74 12.13 -4.45
N LEU A 317 9.34 12.08 -3.19
CA LEU A 317 9.86 12.89 -2.10
C LEU A 317 10.74 12.05 -1.15
N LYS A 318 11.61 12.72 -0.40
CA LYS A 318 12.35 12.06 0.70
C LYS A 318 11.43 11.83 1.87
N GLU A 319 10.83 10.66 1.92
CA GLU A 319 9.81 10.31 2.89
C GLU A 319 10.38 9.86 4.24
N SER A 320 11.59 9.33 4.24
CA SER A 320 12.25 8.78 5.43
C SER A 320 13.63 9.39 5.64
N THR A 321 13.97 9.69 6.89
CA THR A 321 15.35 9.99 7.29
C THR A 321 16.15 8.74 7.62
N LEU A 322 15.47 7.61 7.84
CA LEU A 322 16.08 6.31 8.12
C LEU A 322 16.58 5.64 6.84
N TYR A 323 15.88 5.84 5.72
CA TYR A 323 16.20 5.28 4.41
C TYR A 323 16.50 6.42 3.42
N PRO A 324 17.72 6.99 3.43
CA PRO A 324 18.04 8.17 2.64
C PRO A 324 18.43 7.87 1.19
N GLU A 325 18.79 6.62 0.87
CA GLU A 325 19.35 6.21 -0.42
C GLU A 325 18.42 5.21 -1.12
N ASP A 326 18.43 5.21 -2.46
CA ASP A 326 17.72 4.28 -3.36
C ASP A 326 16.17 4.23 -3.24
N CYS A 327 15.57 5.02 -2.37
CA CYS A 327 14.11 5.06 -2.20
C CYS A 327 13.44 6.08 -3.11
N THR A 328 14.08 7.23 -3.32
CA THR A 328 13.59 8.32 -4.14
C THR A 328 14.09 8.17 -5.58
N LEU A 329 13.27 8.51 -6.56
CA LEU A 329 13.69 8.55 -7.97
C LEU A 329 15.01 9.32 -8.15
N GLU A 330 15.97 8.76 -8.88
CA GLU A 330 17.25 9.44 -9.18
C GLU A 330 17.06 10.82 -9.83
N ASN A 331 15.98 10.99 -10.57
CA ASN A 331 15.59 12.24 -11.23
C ASN A 331 14.29 12.85 -10.70
N ALA A 332 14.00 12.66 -9.41
CA ALA A 332 12.80 13.15 -8.75
C ALA A 332 12.51 14.63 -9.03
N VAL A 333 13.53 15.49 -8.99
CA VAL A 333 13.37 16.93 -9.26
C VAL A 333 12.75 17.18 -10.63
N GLN A 334 13.19 16.46 -11.68
CA GLN A 334 12.65 16.62 -13.02
C GLN A 334 11.20 16.15 -13.12
N VAL A 335 10.85 15.09 -12.38
CA VAL A 335 9.47 14.60 -12.33
C VAL A 335 8.58 15.57 -11.55
N ILE A 336 9.04 16.08 -10.39
CA ILE A 336 8.33 17.08 -9.58
C ILE A 336 8.05 18.33 -10.43
N ASP A 337 9.09 18.89 -11.07
CA ASP A 337 8.98 20.09 -11.89
C ASP A 337 7.92 19.90 -13.00
N LEU A 338 7.89 18.71 -13.63
CA LEU A 338 6.91 18.38 -14.66
C LEU A 338 5.50 18.29 -14.08
N LEU A 339 5.30 17.52 -13.01
CA LEU A 339 3.97 17.31 -12.43
C LEU A 339 3.39 18.61 -11.83
N GLU A 340 4.22 19.42 -11.17
CA GLU A 340 3.81 20.72 -10.62
C GLU A 340 3.52 21.76 -11.70
N GLN A 341 4.21 21.71 -12.86
CA GLN A 341 3.90 22.56 -14.02
C GLN A 341 2.45 22.36 -14.51
N TYR A 342 1.92 21.14 -14.36
CA TYR A 342 0.53 20.82 -14.71
C TYR A 342 -0.41 20.84 -13.48
N GLY A 343 0.09 21.17 -12.30
CA GLY A 343 -0.70 21.36 -11.08
C GLY A 343 -1.29 20.07 -10.52
N LEU A 344 -0.65 18.92 -10.75
CA LEU A 344 -1.19 17.65 -10.26
C LEU A 344 -1.18 17.60 -8.73
N PRO A 345 -2.32 17.25 -8.08
CA PRO A 345 -2.43 17.30 -6.63
C PRO A 345 -1.82 16.11 -5.90
N VAL A 346 -1.78 14.94 -6.56
CA VAL A 346 -1.43 13.65 -5.93
C VAL A 346 -0.45 12.88 -6.80
N TYR A 347 0.48 12.18 -6.15
CA TYR A 347 1.33 11.14 -6.70
C TYR A 347 1.29 9.93 -5.77
N ILE A 348 1.14 8.73 -6.30
CA ILE A 348 1.02 7.48 -5.55
C ILE A 348 2.28 6.66 -5.74
N SER A 349 2.82 6.12 -4.63
CA SER A 349 4.01 5.26 -4.65
C SER A 349 3.97 4.18 -3.56
N GLY A 350 4.98 3.30 -3.55
CA GLY A 350 5.21 2.24 -2.56
C GLY A 350 6.66 2.19 -2.12
N HIS A 351 7.32 1.02 -2.24
CA HIS A 351 8.76 0.78 -2.14
C HIS A 351 9.38 0.89 -0.75
N LEU A 352 8.93 1.83 0.07
CA LEU A 352 9.51 2.07 1.40
C LEU A 352 8.99 1.12 2.49
N HIS A 353 7.92 0.37 2.22
CA HIS A 353 7.19 -0.39 3.24
C HIS A 353 6.80 0.48 4.44
N LEU A 354 6.40 1.71 4.18
CA LEU A 354 6.01 2.69 5.18
C LEU A 354 4.79 3.47 4.70
N GLN A 355 3.77 3.58 5.51
CA GLN A 355 2.66 4.47 5.21
C GLN A 355 3.08 5.93 5.42
N ARG A 356 3.04 6.75 4.34
CA ARG A 356 3.38 8.19 4.39
C ARG A 356 2.44 9.03 3.56
N VAL A 357 2.17 10.22 4.06
CA VAL A 357 1.52 11.31 3.30
C VAL A 357 2.31 12.58 3.52
N LYS A 358 2.83 13.17 2.43
CA LYS A 358 3.68 14.35 2.49
C LYS A 358 3.42 15.28 1.33
N LYS A 359 3.35 16.59 1.61
CA LYS A 359 3.23 17.64 0.59
C LYS A 359 4.60 18.17 0.21
N HIS A 360 4.89 18.29 -1.07
CA HIS A 360 6.08 19.00 -1.56
C HIS A 360 6.00 20.47 -1.16
N GLY A 361 7.12 21.05 -0.80
CA GLY A 361 7.20 22.49 -0.52
C GLY A 361 6.94 22.94 0.92
N ASN A 362 6.48 22.09 1.80
CA ASN A 362 6.28 22.45 3.21
C ASN A 362 7.60 22.49 3.98
N GLY A 363 8.41 23.57 3.81
CA GLY A 363 9.59 23.75 4.66
C GLY A 363 10.76 24.56 4.13
N GLY A 364 10.65 25.26 3.00
CA GLY A 364 11.74 26.09 2.46
C GLY A 364 11.38 27.58 2.33
N PRO A 365 12.32 28.50 2.64
CA PRO A 365 12.06 29.96 2.59
C PRO A 365 12.00 30.57 1.19
N SER A 366 11.98 29.79 0.12
CA SER A 366 12.09 30.26 -1.27
C SER A 366 10.95 29.87 -2.20
N GLN A 367 9.84 29.32 -1.71
CA GLN A 367 8.72 28.97 -2.59
C GLN A 367 7.70 30.09 -2.64
N ALA A 368 7.30 30.42 -3.87
CA ALA A 368 6.21 31.34 -4.14
C ALA A 368 4.93 30.86 -3.41
N GLU A 369 4.20 31.79 -2.83
CA GLU A 369 2.98 31.56 -2.05
C GLU A 369 1.82 30.94 -2.89
N GLU A 370 2.05 30.58 -4.17
CA GLU A 370 1.04 30.13 -5.14
C GLU A 370 1.28 28.71 -5.71
N SER A 371 2.23 27.94 -5.18
CA SER A 371 2.39 26.54 -5.60
C SER A 371 1.40 25.68 -4.83
N TYR A 372 0.48 25.03 -5.53
CA TYR A 372 -0.45 24.03 -4.94
C TYR A 372 0.30 22.89 -4.24
N GLY A 373 1.52 22.55 -4.71
CA GLY A 373 2.42 21.53 -4.19
C GLY A 373 1.80 20.12 -4.22
N ILE A 374 2.46 19.21 -4.89
CA ILE A 374 2.00 17.83 -5.00
C ILE A 374 2.05 17.10 -3.66
N TYR A 375 1.03 16.32 -3.33
CA TYR A 375 1.05 15.37 -2.24
C TYR A 375 1.54 14.02 -2.73
N GLU A 376 2.52 13.45 -2.09
CA GLU A 376 2.86 12.05 -2.25
C GLU A 376 2.15 11.21 -1.20
N ILE A 377 1.47 10.15 -1.66
CA ILE A 377 0.90 9.07 -0.87
C ILE A 377 1.77 7.85 -1.09
N VAL A 378 2.56 7.48 -0.10
CA VAL A 378 3.31 6.23 -0.08
C VAL A 378 2.45 5.18 0.60
N SER A 379 2.04 4.16 -0.15
CA SER A 379 1.30 3.03 0.39
C SER A 379 2.26 2.10 1.13
N ASP A 380 1.86 1.65 2.32
CA ASP A 380 2.58 0.64 3.09
C ASP A 380 2.63 -0.70 2.33
N SER A 381 3.58 -1.54 2.71
CA SER A 381 3.60 -2.92 2.22
C SER A 381 2.44 -3.72 2.81
N MET A 382 1.68 -4.39 1.93
CA MET A 382 0.52 -5.18 2.34
C MET A 382 0.88 -6.39 3.21
N VAL A 383 2.15 -6.74 3.31
CA VAL A 383 2.64 -7.86 4.14
C VAL A 383 3.46 -7.40 5.36
N ILE A 384 3.58 -6.09 5.57
CA ILE A 384 4.09 -5.50 6.82
C ILE A 384 2.89 -5.11 7.70
N PRO A 385 2.83 -5.55 8.96
CA PRO A 385 1.72 -5.16 9.84
C PRO A 385 1.61 -3.63 10.02
N PRO A 386 0.38 -3.08 9.90
CA PRO A 386 -0.91 -3.75 10.05
C PRO A 386 -1.50 -4.41 8.80
N CYS A 387 -0.72 -4.61 7.71
CA CYS A 387 -1.18 -5.22 6.46
C CYS A 387 -2.35 -4.44 5.85
N GLN A 388 -2.08 -3.18 5.49
CA GLN A 388 -3.11 -2.22 5.10
C GLN A 388 -3.01 -1.83 3.62
N TYR A 389 -4.12 -1.35 3.09
CA TYR A 389 -4.24 -0.74 1.76
C TYR A 389 -4.86 0.66 1.90
N GLY A 390 -4.83 1.46 0.84
CA GLY A 390 -5.42 2.79 0.80
C GLY A 390 -6.75 2.82 0.04
N GLU A 391 -7.69 3.63 0.48
CA GLU A 391 -8.90 4.01 -0.24
C GLU A 391 -8.81 5.47 -0.66
N LEU A 392 -9.01 5.76 -1.94
CA LEU A 392 -9.01 7.11 -2.49
C LEU A 392 -10.38 7.38 -3.12
N ARG A 393 -11.12 8.32 -2.55
CA ARG A 393 -12.50 8.62 -2.95
C ARG A 393 -12.69 10.09 -3.25
N TRP A 394 -13.30 10.40 -4.37
CA TRP A 394 -13.84 11.73 -4.63
C TRP A 394 -15.20 11.87 -3.96
N GLN A 395 -15.47 13.05 -3.43
CA GLN A 395 -16.71 13.38 -2.75
C GLN A 395 -17.59 14.27 -3.62
N GLU A 396 -18.90 14.33 -3.34
CA GLU A 396 -19.85 15.18 -4.07
C GLU A 396 -19.50 16.69 -4.02
N ASP A 397 -18.81 17.13 -2.96
CA ASP A 397 -18.35 18.51 -2.82
C ASP A 397 -17.04 18.80 -3.58
N GLY A 398 -16.53 17.80 -4.32
CA GLY A 398 -15.30 17.88 -5.06
C GLY A 398 -14.02 17.73 -4.25
N SER A 399 -14.11 17.48 -2.96
CA SER A 399 -12.96 17.10 -2.14
C SER A 399 -12.53 15.67 -2.43
N VAL A 400 -11.27 15.34 -2.11
CA VAL A 400 -10.73 13.98 -2.24
C VAL A 400 -10.32 13.49 -0.86
N GLN A 401 -10.80 12.34 -0.48
CA GLN A 401 -10.45 11.68 0.75
C GLN A 401 -9.59 10.46 0.47
N TYR A 402 -8.48 10.35 1.20
CA TYR A 402 -7.66 9.16 1.30
C TYR A 402 -7.65 8.67 2.73
N GLU A 403 -7.81 7.36 2.92
CA GLU A 403 -7.66 6.70 4.22
C GLU A 403 -7.10 5.30 4.06
N THR A 404 -6.39 4.79 5.08
CA THR A 404 -5.89 3.42 5.08
C THR A 404 -6.83 2.49 5.82
N CYS A 405 -6.92 1.26 5.32
CA CYS A 405 -7.73 0.18 5.89
C CYS A 405 -6.85 -1.06 6.10
N PRO A 406 -6.73 -1.60 7.31
CA PRO A 406 -6.14 -2.92 7.51
C PRO A 406 -7.01 -4.00 6.87
N VAL A 407 -6.40 -5.00 6.22
CA VAL A 407 -7.12 -6.15 5.66
C VAL A 407 -7.73 -6.99 6.77
N ASP A 408 -9.01 -7.31 6.69
CA ASP A 408 -9.70 -8.18 7.65
C ASP A 408 -9.42 -9.67 7.40
N VAL A 409 -8.16 -10.05 7.57
CA VAL A 409 -7.73 -11.45 7.43
C VAL A 409 -8.46 -12.37 8.40
N ALA A 410 -8.74 -11.91 9.62
CA ALA A 410 -9.40 -12.72 10.65
C ALA A 410 -10.88 -13.01 10.30
N GLY A 411 -11.61 -12.00 9.85
CA GLY A 411 -12.98 -12.15 9.37
C GLY A 411 -13.06 -13.04 8.14
N TRP A 412 -12.16 -12.84 7.18
CA TRP A 412 -12.05 -13.70 6.00
C TRP A 412 -11.78 -15.15 6.39
N ALA A 413 -10.77 -15.43 7.23
CA ALA A 413 -10.42 -16.78 7.67
C ALA A 413 -11.60 -17.48 8.37
N ALA A 414 -12.31 -16.74 9.23
CA ALA A 414 -13.52 -17.24 9.89
C ALA A 414 -14.62 -17.59 8.88
N SER A 415 -14.84 -16.75 7.87
CA SER A 415 -15.84 -16.98 6.79
C SER A 415 -15.54 -18.22 5.96
N GLN A 416 -14.24 -18.52 5.76
CA GLN A 416 -13.76 -19.69 5.03
C GLN A 416 -13.73 -20.97 5.90
N GLY A 417 -14.03 -20.88 7.20
CA GLY A 417 -13.97 -22.01 8.14
C GLY A 417 -12.54 -22.47 8.42
N ILE A 418 -11.55 -21.60 8.25
CA ILE A 418 -10.14 -21.84 8.57
C ILE A 418 -10.00 -21.95 10.09
N THR A 419 -9.18 -22.90 10.56
CA THR A 419 -8.98 -23.17 11.98
C THR A 419 -7.59 -22.80 12.48
N ASP A 420 -6.78 -22.14 11.65
CA ASP A 420 -5.47 -21.63 12.06
C ASP A 420 -5.65 -20.48 13.06
N GLU A 421 -5.10 -20.65 14.27
CA GLU A 421 -5.26 -19.68 15.36
C GLU A 421 -4.58 -18.34 15.07
N ASN A 422 -3.50 -18.32 14.28
CA ASN A 422 -2.81 -17.09 13.89
C ASN A 422 -3.66 -16.29 12.92
N LEU A 423 -4.29 -16.97 11.95
CA LEU A 423 -5.20 -16.30 10.99
C LEU A 423 -6.47 -15.80 11.69
N LEU A 424 -7.04 -16.57 12.62
CA LEU A 424 -8.24 -16.14 13.36
C LEU A 424 -7.97 -14.99 14.35
N ASN A 425 -6.71 -14.77 14.74
CA ASN A 425 -6.29 -13.66 15.60
C ASN A 425 -5.24 -12.78 14.88
N PHE A 426 -5.35 -12.64 13.57
CA PHE A 426 -4.32 -12.09 12.70
C PHE A 426 -3.81 -10.69 13.12
N PRO A 427 -4.63 -9.72 13.51
CA PRO A 427 -4.13 -8.41 13.93
C PRO A 427 -3.17 -8.46 15.13
N GLN A 428 -3.45 -9.35 16.10
CA GLN A 428 -2.56 -9.54 17.24
C GLN A 428 -1.31 -10.31 16.85
N TYR A 429 -1.47 -11.41 16.11
CA TYR A 429 -0.35 -12.24 15.64
C TYR A 429 0.64 -11.42 14.81
N SER A 430 0.16 -10.74 13.78
CA SER A 430 1.01 -9.98 12.85
C SER A 430 1.72 -8.83 13.55
N GLY A 431 1.02 -8.08 14.41
CA GLY A 431 1.61 -7.00 15.19
C GLY A 431 2.71 -7.47 16.14
N ASP A 432 2.46 -8.57 16.86
CA ASP A 432 3.48 -9.18 17.73
C ASP A 432 4.66 -9.71 16.91
N PHE A 433 4.41 -10.35 15.77
CA PHE A 433 5.44 -10.86 14.87
C PHE A 433 6.42 -9.76 14.42
N LEU A 434 5.92 -8.62 13.96
CA LEU A 434 6.77 -7.49 13.54
C LEU A 434 7.59 -6.96 14.72
N ILE A 435 6.93 -6.71 15.87
CA ILE A 435 7.61 -6.19 17.07
C ILE A 435 8.69 -7.16 17.53
N GLU A 436 8.42 -8.46 17.57
CA GLU A 436 9.38 -9.48 17.99
C GLU A 436 10.53 -9.65 17.01
N THR A 437 10.27 -9.60 15.70
CA THR A 437 11.30 -9.66 14.66
C THR A 437 12.30 -8.53 14.83
N VAL A 438 11.83 -7.29 14.88
CA VAL A 438 12.67 -6.10 15.09
C VAL A 438 13.35 -6.13 16.47
N GLN A 439 12.61 -6.51 17.52
CA GLN A 439 13.16 -6.67 18.87
C GLN A 439 14.33 -7.67 18.89
N ASN A 440 14.22 -8.80 18.19
CA ASN A 440 15.28 -9.82 18.17
C ASN A 440 16.53 -9.32 17.43
N GLN A 441 16.38 -8.59 16.32
CA GLN A 441 17.49 -7.96 15.60
C GLN A 441 18.22 -6.96 16.48
N VAL A 442 17.47 -6.04 17.11
CA VAL A 442 18.01 -5.02 18.01
C VAL A 442 18.61 -5.65 19.28
N TYR A 443 17.97 -6.67 19.84
CA TYR A 443 18.47 -7.37 21.01
C TYR A 443 19.86 -7.95 20.78
N GLY A 444 20.13 -8.52 19.60
CA GLY A 444 21.47 -8.98 19.22
C GLY A 444 22.53 -7.87 19.23
N ALA A 445 22.19 -6.66 18.79
CA ALA A 445 23.08 -5.51 18.74
C ALA A 445 23.40 -4.90 20.13
N LEU A 446 22.54 -5.10 21.14
CA LEU A 446 22.68 -4.52 22.48
C LEU A 446 23.59 -5.36 23.42
N SER A 447 24.67 -5.94 22.94
CA SER A 447 25.52 -6.90 23.66
C SER A 447 26.12 -6.39 24.98
N ALA A 448 26.34 -5.08 25.10
CA ALA A 448 26.94 -4.45 26.28
C ALA A 448 25.92 -4.07 27.39
N ILE A 449 24.63 -4.26 27.14
CA ILE A 449 23.55 -3.91 28.07
C ILE A 449 23.15 -5.13 28.90
N PRO A 450 22.84 -5.00 30.22
CA PRO A 450 22.29 -6.08 31.03
C PRO A 450 20.98 -6.64 30.44
N ASP A 451 20.82 -7.97 30.48
CA ASP A 451 19.74 -8.68 29.79
C ASP A 451 18.32 -8.19 30.13
N ASP A 452 18.08 -7.84 31.40
CA ASP A 452 16.79 -7.32 31.87
C ASP A 452 16.41 -6.00 31.18
N ARG A 453 17.38 -5.08 31.01
CA ARG A 453 17.17 -3.81 30.32
C ARG A 453 17.19 -3.96 28.81
N LYS A 454 18.09 -4.78 28.32
CA LYS A 454 18.27 -5.08 26.90
C LYS A 454 16.96 -5.52 26.25
N PHE A 455 16.23 -6.45 26.88
CA PHE A 455 14.94 -6.94 26.41
C PHE A 455 13.92 -5.79 26.26
N HIS A 456 13.74 -4.97 27.31
CA HIS A 456 12.77 -3.88 27.28
C HIS A 456 13.18 -2.70 26.37
N MET A 457 14.49 -2.44 26.25
CA MET A 457 14.99 -1.45 25.29
C MET A 457 14.70 -1.89 23.84
N ALA A 458 14.98 -3.16 23.52
CA ALA A 458 14.71 -3.71 22.20
C ALA A 458 13.20 -3.74 21.90
N LYS A 459 12.36 -4.09 22.89
CA LYS A 459 10.90 -4.05 22.75
C LYS A 459 10.38 -2.65 22.45
N LEU A 460 10.87 -1.61 23.15
CA LEU A 460 10.51 -0.22 22.84
C LEU A 460 10.87 0.15 21.40
N TYR A 461 12.03 -0.28 20.93
CA TYR A 461 12.45 -0.03 19.55
C TYR A 461 11.48 -0.70 18.55
N GLY A 462 11.14 -1.98 18.76
CA GLY A 462 10.18 -2.69 17.92
C GLY A 462 8.80 -2.04 17.89
N GLN A 463 8.31 -1.55 19.04
CA GLN A 463 7.03 -0.83 19.11
C GLN A 463 7.05 0.50 18.33
N ILE A 464 8.13 1.27 18.42
CA ILE A 464 8.28 2.51 17.65
C ILE A 464 8.43 2.21 16.17
N ASN A 465 9.16 1.15 15.80
CA ASN A 465 9.29 0.71 14.42
C ASN A 465 7.94 0.29 13.82
N SER A 466 7.14 -0.48 14.54
CA SER A 466 5.80 -0.88 14.10
C SER A 466 4.90 0.33 13.83
N ALA A 467 4.89 1.33 14.73
CA ALA A 467 4.16 2.57 14.50
C ALA A 467 4.73 3.38 13.32
N TYR A 468 6.04 3.31 13.11
CA TYR A 468 6.73 3.94 11.99
C TYR A 468 6.33 3.34 10.64
N CYS A 469 6.28 2.02 10.53
CA CYS A 469 5.80 1.34 9.31
C CYS A 469 4.32 1.67 9.05
N ALA A 470 3.48 1.53 10.06
CA ALA A 470 2.04 1.78 9.96
C ALA A 470 1.65 3.25 9.71
N GLY A 471 2.60 4.19 9.69
CA GLY A 471 2.30 5.62 9.55
C GLY A 471 1.54 6.24 10.74
N THR A 472 1.48 5.53 11.86
CA THR A 472 0.70 5.92 13.04
C THR A 472 1.45 6.95 13.89
N ALA A 473 0.75 7.96 14.37
CA ALA A 473 1.33 8.98 15.25
C ALA A 473 1.74 8.41 16.60
N VAL A 474 2.96 8.72 17.04
CA VAL A 474 3.48 8.37 18.35
C VAL A 474 3.57 9.62 19.25
N ASN A 475 3.06 9.53 20.46
CA ASN A 475 3.20 10.61 21.43
C ASN A 475 4.67 10.75 21.88
N ARG A 476 5.36 11.72 21.32
CA ARG A 476 6.79 11.99 21.61
C ARG A 476 7.08 12.27 23.08
N ARG A 477 6.11 12.80 23.82
CA ARG A 477 6.28 13.07 25.25
C ARG A 477 6.32 11.76 26.03
N ASP A 478 5.39 10.86 25.78
CA ASP A 478 5.30 9.58 26.44
C ASP A 478 6.55 8.73 26.18
N VAL A 479 7.02 8.72 24.91
CA VAL A 479 8.27 8.05 24.56
C VAL A 479 9.46 8.63 25.33
N LYS A 480 9.59 9.97 25.42
CA LYS A 480 10.70 10.61 26.13
C LYS A 480 10.65 10.43 27.65
N GLU A 481 9.46 10.27 28.21
CA GLU A 481 9.25 9.96 29.63
C GLU A 481 9.47 8.46 29.93
N ASN A 482 9.54 7.59 28.92
CA ASN A 482 9.80 6.17 29.08
C ASN A 482 11.23 5.92 29.59
N GLN A 483 11.35 5.09 30.63
CA GLN A 483 12.66 4.77 31.22
C GLN A 483 13.60 4.07 30.24
N MET A 484 13.07 3.27 29.30
CA MET A 484 13.88 2.58 28.29
C MET A 484 14.47 3.55 27.28
N TYR A 485 13.74 4.61 26.91
CA TYR A 485 14.28 5.68 26.07
C TYR A 485 15.43 6.44 26.78
N PHE A 486 15.32 6.66 28.09
CA PHE A 486 16.44 7.22 28.87
C PHE A 486 17.68 6.33 28.81
N TYR A 487 17.51 4.98 28.90
CA TYR A 487 18.63 4.05 28.78
C TYR A 487 19.22 4.03 27.36
N TRP A 488 18.41 4.12 26.30
CA TRP A 488 18.87 4.31 24.94
C TRP A 488 19.79 5.52 24.82
N ASN A 489 19.36 6.68 25.29
CA ASN A 489 20.16 7.90 25.28
C ASN A 489 21.45 7.76 26.11
N ARG A 490 21.34 7.19 27.31
CA ARG A 490 22.47 7.12 28.24
C ARG A 490 23.57 6.16 27.80
N TYR A 491 23.20 4.99 27.26
CA TYR A 491 24.17 3.94 26.96
C TYR A 491 24.56 3.90 25.49
N LEU A 492 23.73 4.38 24.61
CA LEU A 492 23.85 4.24 23.16
C LEU A 492 23.65 5.56 22.40
N GLY A 493 23.69 6.70 23.08
CA GLY A 493 23.39 8.03 22.55
C GLY A 493 24.22 8.48 21.32
N THR A 494 25.28 7.73 20.96
CA THR A 494 26.12 7.96 19.78
C THR A 494 26.09 6.76 18.82
N SER A 495 25.17 5.82 19.00
CA SER A 495 25.05 4.66 18.13
C SER A 495 24.05 4.95 17.00
N GLU A 496 24.27 4.33 15.85
CA GLU A 496 23.36 4.34 14.73
C GLU A 496 21.94 3.88 15.13
N TRP A 497 21.82 2.85 15.96
CA TRP A 497 20.53 2.40 16.50
C TRP A 497 19.75 3.48 17.25
N TYR A 498 20.45 4.32 18.00
CA TYR A 498 19.79 5.44 18.71
C TYR A 498 19.42 6.57 17.74
N GLU A 499 20.26 6.84 16.76
CA GLU A 499 19.98 7.81 15.69
C GLU A 499 18.75 7.36 14.90
N ASN A 500 18.66 6.07 14.55
CA ASN A 500 17.51 5.48 13.88
C ASN A 500 16.23 5.55 14.73
N LEU A 501 16.34 5.25 16.03
CA LEU A 501 15.21 5.41 16.96
C LEU A 501 14.72 6.87 17.01
N GLN A 502 15.63 7.83 17.02
CA GLN A 502 15.26 9.25 17.01
C GLN A 502 14.65 9.69 15.68
N ALA A 503 15.12 9.16 14.56
CA ALA A 503 14.57 9.41 13.24
C ALA A 503 13.11 8.90 13.17
N MET A 504 12.86 7.67 13.58
CA MET A 504 11.50 7.11 13.65
C MET A 504 10.57 7.94 14.53
N ILE A 505 10.99 8.32 15.75
CA ILE A 505 10.21 9.19 16.66
C ILE A 505 9.94 10.56 16.04
N LYS A 506 10.86 11.09 15.26
CA LYS A 506 10.68 12.35 14.54
C LYS A 506 9.64 12.22 13.43
N ASP A 507 9.74 11.18 12.63
CA ASP A 507 8.89 10.98 11.47
C ASP A 507 7.45 10.55 11.85
N THR A 508 7.27 9.86 13.01
CA THR A 508 5.95 9.53 13.58
C THR A 508 5.28 10.67 14.34
N GLY A 509 5.68 11.91 14.10
CA GLY A 509 5.13 13.08 14.81
C GLY A 509 3.72 13.48 14.40
N LYS A 510 3.19 12.92 13.32
CA LYS A 510 1.82 13.05 12.82
C LYS A 510 1.31 11.70 12.33
N ASP A 511 0.01 11.59 12.19
CA ASP A 511 -0.63 10.47 11.52
C ASP A 511 -0.52 10.62 10.00
N HIS A 512 -0.31 9.53 9.29
CA HIS A 512 -0.15 9.47 7.85
C HIS A 512 -1.21 8.59 7.18
N ASN A 513 -2.24 8.19 7.93
CA ASN A 513 -3.26 7.26 7.48
C ASN A 513 -4.47 7.95 6.86
N SER A 514 -4.46 9.26 6.76
CA SER A 514 -5.53 10.00 6.11
C SER A 514 -5.04 11.29 5.45
N LEU A 515 -5.73 11.71 4.39
CA LEU A 515 -5.53 12.97 3.68
C LEU A 515 -6.90 13.46 3.17
N ILE A 516 -7.12 14.76 3.28
CA ILE A 516 -8.25 15.43 2.62
C ILE A 516 -7.69 16.54 1.74
N LEU A 517 -7.97 16.50 0.44
CA LEU A 517 -7.68 17.55 -0.51
C LEU A 517 -8.95 18.38 -0.71
N GLN A 518 -8.84 19.69 -0.52
CA GLN A 518 -10.00 20.58 -0.59
C GLN A 518 -10.30 20.98 -2.03
N ALA A 519 -11.56 20.94 -2.42
CA ALA A 519 -12.02 21.43 -3.70
C ALA A 519 -11.63 22.90 -3.88
N GLY A 520 -11.02 23.23 -5.03
CA GLY A 520 -10.61 24.59 -5.39
C GLY A 520 -9.35 25.12 -4.72
N GLU A 521 -8.83 24.46 -3.67
CA GLU A 521 -7.60 24.88 -2.99
C GLU A 521 -6.39 24.02 -3.39
N ASP A 522 -6.57 22.71 -3.54
CA ASP A 522 -5.51 21.76 -3.87
C ASP A 522 -5.51 21.31 -5.33
N PHE A 523 -6.46 21.79 -6.15
CA PHE A 523 -6.60 21.41 -7.55
C PHE A 523 -6.18 22.56 -8.49
N PRO A 524 -5.68 22.26 -9.71
CA PRO A 524 -5.29 23.28 -10.66
C PRO A 524 -6.47 24.06 -11.20
N ASP A 525 -6.27 25.38 -11.48
CA ASP A 525 -7.31 26.28 -11.97
C ASP A 525 -7.94 25.87 -13.30
N TRP A 526 -7.23 25.08 -14.11
CA TRP A 526 -7.72 24.57 -15.39
C TRP A 526 -8.65 23.37 -15.24
N TYR A 527 -8.62 22.67 -14.09
CA TYR A 527 -9.51 21.55 -13.78
C TYR A 527 -10.79 22.11 -13.16
N LYS A 528 -11.88 22.10 -13.89
CA LYS A 528 -13.19 22.51 -13.41
C LYS A 528 -14.04 21.28 -13.18
N GLN A 529 -14.36 21.03 -11.93
CA GLN A 529 -15.51 20.20 -11.65
C GLN A 529 -16.75 20.96 -12.09
N GLU A 530 -17.54 20.41 -13.00
CA GLU A 530 -18.86 21.00 -13.28
C GLU A 530 -19.63 21.03 -11.97
N GLU A 531 -20.03 22.25 -11.53
CA GLU A 531 -21.00 22.38 -10.47
C GLU A 531 -22.20 21.53 -10.87
N ILE A 532 -22.52 20.50 -10.07
CA ILE A 532 -23.75 19.74 -10.24
C ILE A 532 -24.86 20.78 -10.07
N GLU A 533 -25.44 21.27 -11.17
CA GLU A 533 -26.64 22.09 -11.11
C GLU A 533 -27.68 21.27 -10.39
N THR A 534 -27.83 21.55 -9.10
CA THR A 534 -29.02 21.13 -8.37
C THR A 534 -30.19 21.77 -9.07
N ALA A 535 -30.90 21.00 -9.89
CA ALA A 535 -32.07 21.45 -10.60
C ALA A 535 -33.00 22.10 -9.57
N GLU A 536 -33.05 23.44 -9.58
CA GLU A 536 -34.04 24.19 -8.82
C GLU A 536 -35.42 23.72 -9.29
N LYS A 537 -36.16 23.09 -8.39
CA LYS A 537 -37.57 22.78 -8.63
C LYS A 537 -38.28 24.05 -9.10
N PRO A 538 -38.95 24.04 -10.27
CA PRO A 538 -39.67 25.19 -10.73
C PRO A 538 -40.72 25.57 -9.67
N ALA A 539 -40.67 26.82 -9.25
CA ALA A 539 -41.61 27.39 -8.29
C ALA A 539 -43.04 27.25 -8.84
N ASP A 540 -43.89 26.58 -8.07
CA ASP A 540 -45.32 26.43 -8.32
C ASP A 540 -45.99 27.80 -8.35
N HIS A 541 -46.20 28.36 -9.53
CA HIS A 541 -47.03 29.53 -9.74
C HIS A 541 -48.49 29.10 -9.80
N THR A 542 -49.09 28.92 -8.63
CA THR A 542 -50.54 28.96 -8.52
C THR A 542 -51.02 30.37 -8.78
N GLU A 543 -51.51 30.61 -10.00
CA GLU A 543 -52.30 31.82 -10.35
C GLU A 543 -53.54 31.90 -9.45
N LYS A 544 -53.56 32.94 -8.62
CA LYS A 544 -54.79 33.40 -8.00
C LYS A 544 -55.63 34.09 -9.05
N GLY A 545 -56.77 33.50 -9.38
CA GLY A 545 -57.77 34.15 -10.17
C GLY A 545 -58.32 35.40 -9.47
N GLU A 546 -58.20 36.55 -10.08
CA GLU A 546 -58.98 37.75 -9.74
C GLU A 546 -60.24 37.80 -10.60
N GLU A 547 -61.36 37.72 -9.95
CA GLU A 547 -62.68 38.16 -10.47
C GLU A 547 -62.62 39.64 -10.75
N LEU A 548 -62.98 40.03 -11.95
CA LEU A 548 -63.49 41.39 -12.22
C LEU A 548 -64.69 41.34 -13.16
N ARG A 549 -65.73 41.86 -12.67
CA ARG A 549 -67.03 42.31 -13.24
C ARG A 549 -67.11 42.53 -14.75
#